data_db45e2195c7491dff6fa20a515802dea
#
_entry.id   db45e2195c7491dff6fa20a515802dea
#
_cell.length_a   1.000
_cell.length_b   1.000
_cell.length_c   1.000
_cell.angle_alpha   90.00
_cell.angle_beta   90.00
_cell.angle_gamma   90.00
#
_symmetry.space_group_name_H-M   'P 1'
#
loop_
_entity.id
_entity.type
_entity.pdbx_description
1 polymer ?
#
loop_
_entity_poly.entity_id
_entity_poly.type
_entity_poly.pdbx_seq_one_letter_code
_entity_poly.pdbx_strand_id
1 'polypeptide(L)'
;MSAGIRQAGQGDRDLVVRLLDSAFQDDPVSGWVFPGDEYRRATHHRLMAAFADIVLEAGRIDMTEDGSACALWLPTPAGGHEADDEGPAQVRAAVDPDNERVELIARLTAGIHPTDRAHEYLWMIGVRPGRQGEGIGSALMGAVLDRCDREGTPAYLEASSERSRKLYERLGFDLLGRPLQLPDGPQMFPMWREPRHFGEPRQS
;
A
#
# COMPACT_ATOMS: atom_id res chain seq x y z
N MET A 1 -16.01 -10.92 16.43
CA MET A 1 -16.69 -9.62 16.17
C MET A 1 -15.79 -8.87 15.20
N SER A 2 -16.33 -8.44 14.06
CA SER A 2 -15.59 -7.62 13.11
C SER A 2 -15.30 -6.28 13.78
N ALA A 3 -14.03 -5.87 13.84
CA ALA A 3 -13.67 -4.54 14.31
C ALA A 3 -14.35 -3.52 13.39
N GLY A 4 -15.02 -2.50 13.93
CA GLY A 4 -15.58 -1.40 13.16
C GLY A 4 -14.47 -0.74 12.33
N ILE A 5 -14.78 -0.32 11.10
CA ILE A 5 -13.86 0.39 10.21
C ILE A 5 -14.33 1.83 10.10
N ARG A 6 -13.40 2.76 10.25
CA ARG A 6 -13.63 4.19 10.07
C ARG A 6 -12.56 4.83 9.20
N GLN A 7 -12.85 5.99 8.65
CA GLN A 7 -11.84 6.82 8.01
C GLN A 7 -11.00 7.52 9.08
N ALA A 8 -9.67 7.54 8.89
CA ALA A 8 -8.74 8.31 9.71
C ALA A 8 -8.69 9.76 9.23
N GLY A 9 -8.47 10.67 10.16
CA GLY A 9 -8.23 12.09 9.90
C GLY A 9 -6.87 12.54 10.40
N GLN A 10 -6.60 13.85 10.33
CA GLN A 10 -5.32 14.44 10.78
C GLN A 10 -4.97 14.10 12.24
N GLY A 11 -5.97 13.97 13.12
CA GLY A 11 -5.75 13.57 14.51
C GLY A 11 -5.26 12.14 14.71
N ASP A 12 -5.40 11.28 13.69
CA ASP A 12 -4.96 9.89 13.73
C ASP A 12 -3.54 9.68 13.16
N ARG A 13 -2.95 10.73 12.56
CA ARG A 13 -1.66 10.67 11.86
C ARG A 13 -0.60 9.87 12.61
N ASP A 14 -0.33 10.23 13.85
CA ASP A 14 0.73 9.58 14.65
C ASP A 14 0.42 8.12 14.97
N LEU A 15 -0.87 7.78 15.11
CA LEU A 15 -1.29 6.39 15.30
C LEU A 15 -1.05 5.57 14.02
N VAL A 16 -1.41 6.12 12.85
CA VAL A 16 -1.17 5.51 11.53
C VAL A 16 0.33 5.28 11.32
N VAL A 17 1.16 6.29 11.57
CA VAL A 17 2.63 6.19 11.44
C VAL A 17 3.19 5.07 12.31
N ARG A 18 2.86 5.04 13.61
CA ARG A 18 3.34 3.99 14.52
C ARG A 18 2.86 2.60 14.12
N LEU A 19 1.63 2.49 13.63
CA LEU A 19 1.07 1.23 13.18
C LEU A 19 1.80 0.70 11.94
N LEU A 20 1.99 1.53 10.92
CA LEU A 20 2.72 1.16 9.72
C LEU A 20 4.18 0.84 10.04
N ASP A 21 4.85 1.69 10.82
CA ASP A 21 6.23 1.44 11.23
C ASP A 21 6.37 0.07 11.90
N SER A 22 5.51 -0.25 12.85
CA SER A 22 5.56 -1.56 13.54
C SER A 22 5.21 -2.74 12.64
N ALA A 23 4.27 -2.55 11.69
CA ALA A 23 3.80 -3.61 10.80
C ALA A 23 4.81 -3.99 9.71
N PHE A 24 5.68 -3.04 9.33
CA PHE A 24 6.62 -3.20 8.23
C PHE A 24 8.09 -3.37 8.66
N GLN A 25 8.40 -3.45 9.97
CA GLN A 25 9.77 -3.67 10.43
C GLN A 25 10.41 -4.95 9.88
N ASP A 26 9.62 -6.01 9.71
CA ASP A 26 10.07 -7.31 9.19
C ASP A 26 9.70 -7.51 7.70
N ASP A 27 9.22 -6.46 7.02
CA ASP A 27 8.89 -6.53 5.61
C ASP A 27 10.17 -6.58 4.75
N PRO A 28 10.28 -7.47 3.74
CA PRO A 28 11.50 -7.62 2.96
C PRO A 28 11.88 -6.37 2.16
N VAL A 29 10.90 -5.57 1.70
CA VAL A 29 11.15 -4.31 0.99
C VAL A 29 11.65 -3.25 1.97
N SER A 30 11.04 -3.14 3.16
CA SER A 30 11.53 -2.26 4.22
C SER A 30 12.95 -2.61 4.66
N GLY A 31 13.26 -3.92 4.76
CA GLY A 31 14.62 -4.39 5.05
C GLY A 31 15.63 -4.07 3.96
N TRP A 32 15.18 -4.02 2.70
CA TRP A 32 16.02 -3.61 1.58
C TRP A 32 16.21 -2.09 1.54
N VAL A 33 15.17 -1.30 1.76
CA VAL A 33 15.28 0.18 1.80
C VAL A 33 16.13 0.63 2.98
N PHE A 34 15.96 0.02 4.16
CA PHE A 34 16.69 0.38 5.40
C PHE A 34 17.49 -0.84 5.89
N PRO A 35 18.68 -1.10 5.33
CA PRO A 35 19.49 -2.26 5.69
C PRO A 35 20.05 -2.15 7.10
N GLY A 36 19.90 -3.22 7.87
CA GLY A 36 20.32 -3.26 9.28
C GLY A 36 19.22 -2.81 10.25
N ASP A 37 19.01 -3.64 11.28
CA ASP A 37 17.87 -3.48 12.19
C ASP A 37 17.91 -2.18 13.02
N GLU A 38 19.10 -1.75 13.42
CA GLU A 38 19.27 -0.52 14.21
C GLU A 38 18.91 0.71 13.37
N TYR A 39 19.46 0.80 12.16
CA TYR A 39 19.16 1.88 11.24
C TYR A 39 17.68 1.89 10.84
N ARG A 40 17.09 0.75 10.55
CA ARG A 40 15.67 0.64 10.22
C ARG A 40 14.79 1.12 11.38
N ARG A 41 15.02 0.65 12.60
CA ARG A 41 14.28 1.12 13.78
C ARG A 41 14.39 2.61 14.03
N ALA A 42 15.53 3.22 13.71
CA ALA A 42 15.77 4.66 13.91
C ALA A 42 15.13 5.53 12.81
N THR A 43 14.95 5.02 11.59
CA THR A 43 14.68 5.88 10.43
C THR A 43 13.36 5.57 9.71
N HIS A 44 12.93 4.31 9.69
CA HIS A 44 11.77 3.82 8.91
C HIS A 44 10.47 4.57 9.20
N HIS A 45 10.23 4.98 10.45
CA HIS A 45 9.05 5.76 10.84
C HIS A 45 8.92 7.09 10.07
N ARG A 46 10.03 7.67 9.58
CA ARG A 46 10.01 8.91 8.80
C ARG A 46 9.41 8.68 7.41
N LEU A 47 9.70 7.52 6.79
CA LEU A 47 9.07 7.14 5.52
C LEU A 47 7.57 6.89 5.71
N MET A 48 7.19 6.22 6.79
CA MET A 48 5.77 6.01 7.11
C MET A 48 5.05 7.33 7.38
N ALA A 49 5.72 8.31 7.99
CA ALA A 49 5.19 9.64 8.19
C ALA A 49 4.96 10.37 6.84
N ALA A 50 5.93 10.34 5.94
CA ALA A 50 5.79 10.94 4.61
C ALA A 50 4.61 10.33 3.83
N PHE A 51 4.47 9.00 3.87
CA PHE A 51 3.35 8.31 3.21
C PHE A 51 2.00 8.66 3.84
N ALA A 52 1.91 8.71 5.17
CA ALA A 52 0.69 9.10 5.87
C ALA A 52 0.27 10.54 5.50
N ASP A 53 1.23 11.48 5.44
CA ASP A 53 0.98 12.88 5.10
C ASP A 53 0.43 13.01 3.67
N ILE A 54 1.07 12.37 2.70
CA ILE A 54 0.62 12.36 1.30
C ILE A 54 -0.80 11.82 1.18
N VAL A 55 -1.11 10.69 1.85
CA VAL A 55 -2.44 10.08 1.72
C VAL A 55 -3.50 10.82 2.53
N LEU A 56 -3.16 11.47 3.64
CA LEU A 56 -4.09 12.35 4.37
C LEU A 56 -4.49 13.59 3.55
N GLU A 57 -3.61 14.04 2.64
CA GLU A 57 -3.87 15.17 1.75
C GLU A 57 -4.61 14.75 0.47
N ALA A 58 -4.16 13.71 -0.22
CA ALA A 58 -4.58 13.38 -1.57
C ALA A 58 -5.43 12.10 -1.69
N GLY A 59 -5.56 11.34 -0.61
CA GLY A 59 -6.18 10.01 -0.64
C GLY A 59 -7.13 9.75 0.51
N ARG A 60 -7.16 8.48 0.92
CA ARG A 60 -7.99 7.98 2.01
C ARG A 60 -7.23 6.98 2.87
N ILE A 61 -7.33 7.13 4.17
CA ILE A 61 -6.86 6.14 5.14
C ILE A 61 -8.06 5.52 5.83
N ASP A 62 -8.27 4.22 5.66
CA ASP A 62 -9.22 3.45 6.45
C ASP A 62 -8.49 2.75 7.60
N MET A 63 -9.09 2.76 8.78
CA MET A 63 -8.51 2.11 9.95
C MET A 63 -9.58 1.42 10.80
N THR A 64 -9.16 0.43 11.57
CA THR A 64 -10.03 -0.18 12.58
C THR A 64 -10.25 0.77 13.76
N GLU A 65 -11.44 0.74 14.37
CA GLU A 65 -11.77 1.59 15.52
C GLU A 65 -10.83 1.36 16.72
N ASP A 66 -10.33 0.14 16.89
CA ASP A 66 -9.35 -0.21 17.92
C ASP A 66 -7.91 0.17 17.58
N GLY A 67 -7.67 0.77 16.40
CA GLY A 67 -6.35 1.19 15.93
C GLY A 67 -5.38 0.03 15.69
N SER A 68 -5.87 -1.17 15.40
CA SER A 68 -5.02 -2.35 15.18
C SER A 68 -4.61 -2.56 13.72
N ALA A 69 -5.24 -1.87 12.78
CA ALA A 69 -4.90 -1.94 11.36
C ALA A 69 -5.30 -0.66 10.61
N CYS A 70 -4.57 -0.36 9.53
CA CYS A 70 -4.92 0.71 8.59
C CYS A 70 -4.56 0.34 7.16
N ALA A 71 -5.24 0.96 6.19
CA ALA A 71 -4.99 0.85 4.75
C ALA A 71 -4.98 2.24 4.12
N LEU A 72 -3.95 2.53 3.35
CA LEU A 72 -3.70 3.79 2.67
C LEU A 72 -4.04 3.64 1.18
N TRP A 73 -5.01 4.42 0.71
CA TRP A 73 -5.52 4.38 -0.65
C TRP A 73 -5.34 5.71 -1.35
N LEU A 74 -4.95 5.67 -2.62
CA LEU A 74 -4.84 6.82 -3.51
C LEU A 74 -5.70 6.60 -4.75
N PRO A 75 -6.64 7.52 -5.07
CA PRO A 75 -7.32 7.49 -6.36
C PRO A 75 -6.33 7.88 -7.45
N THR A 76 -6.15 7.03 -8.45
CA THR A 76 -5.26 7.29 -9.59
C THR A 76 -6.11 7.55 -10.83
N PRO A 77 -6.02 8.74 -11.45
CA PRO A 77 -6.74 9.05 -12.68
C PRO A 77 -6.17 8.30 -13.89
N ALA A 78 -6.96 8.15 -14.94
CA ALA A 78 -6.44 7.72 -16.24
C ALA A 78 -5.43 8.78 -16.75
N GLY A 79 -4.29 8.32 -17.28
CA GLY A 79 -3.15 9.17 -17.60
C GLY A 79 -2.12 9.26 -16.48
N GLY A 80 -2.44 8.73 -15.29
CA GLY A 80 -1.60 8.85 -14.10
C GLY A 80 -1.69 10.24 -13.46
N HIS A 81 -0.93 10.45 -12.40
CA HIS A 81 -0.67 11.80 -11.90
C HIS A 81 0.34 12.49 -12.81
N GLU A 82 0.31 13.82 -12.88
CA GLU A 82 1.37 14.57 -13.56
C GLU A 82 2.72 14.11 -13.00
N ALA A 83 3.67 13.84 -13.91
CA ALA A 83 4.97 13.35 -13.51
C ALA A 83 5.64 14.39 -12.59
N ASP A 84 5.66 14.09 -11.30
CA ASP A 84 6.44 14.84 -10.32
C ASP A 84 7.82 14.19 -10.21
N ASP A 85 8.74 14.64 -11.07
CA ASP A 85 10.11 14.15 -11.08
C ASP A 85 10.87 14.47 -9.79
N GLU A 86 10.41 15.44 -9.01
CA GLU A 86 11.03 15.90 -7.77
C GLU A 86 10.47 15.20 -6.51
N GLY A 87 9.23 14.71 -6.55
CA GLY A 87 8.56 14.08 -5.40
C GLY A 87 9.37 12.97 -4.74
N PRO A 88 9.91 11.99 -5.48
CA PRO A 88 10.76 10.94 -4.90
C PRO A 88 12.03 11.47 -4.21
N ALA A 89 12.66 12.50 -4.78
CA ALA A 89 13.84 13.14 -4.18
C ALA A 89 13.48 13.95 -2.93
N GLN A 90 12.32 14.61 -2.91
CA GLN A 90 11.82 15.32 -1.73
C GLN A 90 11.50 14.36 -0.58
N VAL A 91 10.88 13.21 -0.86
CA VAL A 91 10.66 12.16 0.15
C VAL A 91 11.99 11.65 0.69
N ARG A 92 13.00 11.38 -0.17
CA ARG A 92 14.34 11.00 0.30
C ARG A 92 14.94 12.06 1.21
N ALA A 93 14.91 13.33 0.82
CA ALA A 93 15.45 14.41 1.62
C ALA A 93 14.79 14.54 3.00
N ALA A 94 13.49 14.25 3.10
CA ALA A 94 12.74 14.28 4.36
C ALA A 94 13.01 13.06 5.26
N VAL A 95 13.28 11.90 4.66
CA VAL A 95 13.50 10.64 5.38
C VAL A 95 14.96 10.49 5.79
N ASP A 96 15.85 10.45 4.81
CA ASP A 96 17.29 10.36 4.95
C ASP A 96 17.96 10.74 3.62
N PRO A 97 18.61 11.91 3.50
CA PRO A 97 19.25 12.37 2.27
C PRO A 97 20.32 11.43 1.72
N ASP A 98 20.96 10.65 2.60
CA ASP A 98 22.04 9.74 2.24
C ASP A 98 21.52 8.36 1.77
N ASN A 99 20.22 8.07 1.94
CA ASN A 99 19.61 6.81 1.53
C ASN A 99 18.96 6.89 0.14
N GLU A 100 19.75 6.62 -0.90
CA GLU A 100 19.28 6.62 -2.29
C GLU A 100 18.17 5.57 -2.57
N ARG A 101 18.05 4.51 -1.74
CA ARG A 101 17.03 3.47 -1.94
C ARG A 101 15.62 3.98 -1.69
N VAL A 102 15.44 5.03 -0.88
CA VAL A 102 14.13 5.69 -0.68
C VAL A 102 13.62 6.30 -1.98
N GLU A 103 14.47 6.98 -2.74
CA GLU A 103 14.11 7.53 -4.05
C GLU A 103 14.00 6.43 -5.10
N LEU A 104 14.93 5.49 -5.10
CA LEU A 104 14.98 4.41 -6.08
C LEU A 104 13.73 3.54 -6.06
N ILE A 105 13.21 3.15 -4.88
CA ILE A 105 11.98 2.36 -4.80
C ILE A 105 10.79 3.11 -5.40
N ALA A 106 10.66 4.41 -5.13
CA ALA A 106 9.59 5.23 -5.67
C ALA A 106 9.65 5.31 -7.20
N ARG A 107 10.84 5.50 -7.78
CA ARG A 107 11.03 5.54 -9.24
C ARG A 107 10.78 4.18 -9.89
N LEU A 108 11.20 3.08 -9.27
CA LEU A 108 10.98 1.73 -9.79
C LEU A 108 9.50 1.35 -9.79
N THR A 109 8.77 1.65 -8.71
CA THR A 109 7.32 1.39 -8.64
C THR A 109 6.55 2.29 -9.59
N ALA A 110 6.89 3.57 -9.70
CA ALA A 110 6.30 4.47 -10.69
C ALA A 110 6.47 3.96 -12.14
N GLY A 111 7.62 3.36 -12.44
CA GLY A 111 7.91 2.82 -13.78
C GLY A 111 7.06 1.61 -14.20
N ILE A 112 6.41 0.94 -13.25
CA ILE A 112 5.52 -0.21 -13.50
C ILE A 112 4.05 0.09 -13.19
N HIS A 113 3.76 1.28 -12.65
CA HIS A 113 2.42 1.68 -12.26
C HIS A 113 1.54 1.86 -13.50
N PRO A 114 0.35 1.21 -13.59
CA PRO A 114 -0.52 1.36 -14.74
C PRO A 114 -1.09 2.78 -14.82
N THR A 115 -1.07 3.37 -16.03
CA THR A 115 -1.55 4.73 -16.26
C THR A 115 -2.69 4.80 -17.27
N ASP A 116 -3.03 3.70 -17.92
CA ASP A 116 -4.02 3.64 -19.00
C ASP A 116 -5.47 3.73 -18.51
N ARG A 117 -5.72 3.38 -17.25
CA ARG A 117 -7.06 3.36 -16.64
C ARG A 117 -7.07 3.97 -15.24
N ALA A 118 -8.13 4.71 -14.93
CA ALA A 118 -8.38 5.15 -13.56
C ALA A 118 -8.60 3.95 -12.63
N HIS A 119 -8.04 4.00 -11.42
CA HIS A 119 -8.13 2.92 -10.44
C HIS A 119 -7.90 3.41 -9.00
N GLU A 120 -8.28 2.58 -8.03
CA GLU A 120 -7.90 2.76 -6.62
C GLU A 120 -6.56 2.06 -6.37
N TYR A 121 -5.56 2.80 -5.92
CA TYR A 121 -4.23 2.28 -5.58
C TYR A 121 -4.10 2.03 -4.08
N LEU A 122 -3.98 0.77 -3.68
CA LEU A 122 -3.59 0.42 -2.31
C LEU A 122 -2.09 0.58 -2.15
N TRP A 123 -1.67 1.71 -1.58
CA TRP A 123 -0.25 1.97 -1.38
C TRP A 123 0.34 1.20 -0.21
N MET A 124 -0.38 1.19 0.94
CA MET A 124 0.07 0.50 2.15
C MET A 124 -1.12 -0.14 2.87
N ILE A 125 -0.90 -1.30 3.47
CA ILE A 125 -1.82 -1.89 4.44
C ILE A 125 -1.02 -2.53 5.58
N GLY A 126 -1.28 -2.08 6.80
CA GLY A 126 -0.61 -2.58 8.00
C GLY A 126 -1.59 -3.15 9.00
N VAL A 127 -1.23 -4.31 9.56
CA VAL A 127 -1.91 -4.92 10.71
C VAL A 127 -0.90 -5.07 11.84
N ARG A 128 -1.25 -4.61 13.03
CA ARG A 128 -0.40 -4.68 14.23
C ARG A 128 0.22 -6.08 14.38
N PRO A 129 1.53 -6.19 14.66
CA PRO A 129 2.16 -7.47 14.98
C PRO A 129 1.39 -8.23 16.06
N GLY A 130 1.21 -9.54 15.86
CA GLY A 130 0.42 -10.39 16.74
C GLY A 130 -1.09 -10.45 16.46
N ARG A 131 -1.63 -9.55 15.59
CA ARG A 131 -3.02 -9.58 15.14
C ARG A 131 -3.18 -10.03 13.68
N GLN A 132 -2.07 -10.35 13.02
CA GLN A 132 -2.06 -10.83 11.64
C GLN A 132 -2.66 -12.24 11.54
N GLY A 133 -3.39 -12.52 10.45
CA GLY A 133 -4.08 -13.80 10.26
C GLY A 133 -5.51 -13.85 10.84
N GLU A 134 -5.97 -12.80 11.53
CA GLU A 134 -7.32 -12.69 12.08
C GLU A 134 -8.36 -12.19 11.07
N GLY A 135 -7.98 -12.01 9.80
CA GLY A 135 -8.88 -11.51 8.74
C GLY A 135 -9.05 -9.98 8.70
N ILE A 136 -8.38 -9.23 9.61
CA ILE A 136 -8.53 -7.77 9.73
C ILE A 136 -8.17 -7.05 8.44
N GLY A 137 -7.03 -7.40 7.81
CA GLY A 137 -6.61 -6.81 6.53
C GLY A 137 -7.62 -7.07 5.41
N SER A 138 -8.21 -8.28 5.35
CA SER A 138 -9.25 -8.59 4.36
C SER A 138 -10.51 -7.77 4.60
N ALA A 139 -10.89 -7.52 5.85
CA ALA A 139 -12.04 -6.70 6.19
C ALA A 139 -11.82 -5.22 5.79
N LEU A 140 -10.63 -4.66 6.06
CA LEU A 140 -10.26 -3.30 5.63
C LEU A 140 -10.34 -3.14 4.11
N MET A 141 -9.76 -4.11 3.38
CA MET A 141 -9.81 -4.08 1.92
C MET A 141 -11.24 -4.25 1.40
N GLY A 142 -12.02 -5.13 2.01
CA GLY A 142 -13.39 -5.43 1.57
C GLY A 142 -14.25 -4.19 1.42
N ALA A 143 -14.20 -3.26 2.35
CA ALA A 143 -15.00 -2.03 2.32
C ALA A 143 -14.72 -1.16 1.07
N VAL A 144 -13.44 -1.06 0.67
CA VAL A 144 -13.04 -0.31 -0.53
C VAL A 144 -13.33 -1.14 -1.80
N LEU A 145 -13.03 -2.43 -1.79
CA LEU A 145 -13.26 -3.31 -2.95
C LEU A 145 -14.76 -3.45 -3.29
N ASP A 146 -15.63 -3.48 -2.27
CA ASP A 146 -17.09 -3.44 -2.48
C ASP A 146 -17.55 -2.13 -3.13
N ARG A 147 -16.90 -1.00 -2.81
CA ARG A 147 -17.14 0.28 -3.50
C ARG A 147 -16.62 0.20 -4.94
N CYS A 148 -15.41 -0.27 -5.15
CA CYS A 148 -14.84 -0.49 -6.49
C CYS A 148 -15.77 -1.33 -7.38
N ASP A 149 -16.34 -2.41 -6.83
CA ASP A 149 -17.28 -3.27 -7.55
C ASP A 149 -18.56 -2.54 -7.94
N ARG A 150 -19.12 -1.71 -7.03
CA ARG A 150 -20.34 -0.92 -7.34
C ARG A 150 -20.11 0.19 -8.36
N GLU A 151 -18.92 0.81 -8.32
CA GLU A 151 -18.56 1.96 -9.17
C GLU A 151 -17.92 1.54 -10.50
N GLY A 152 -17.63 0.25 -10.68
CA GLY A 152 -16.93 -0.26 -11.87
C GLY A 152 -15.46 0.19 -11.92
N THR A 153 -14.85 0.49 -10.76
CA THR A 153 -13.48 1.00 -10.66
C THR A 153 -12.51 -0.16 -10.34
N PRO A 154 -11.45 -0.37 -11.12
CA PRO A 154 -10.41 -1.34 -10.79
C PRO A 154 -9.62 -0.96 -9.55
N ALA A 155 -8.86 -1.92 -9.02
CA ALA A 155 -7.91 -1.69 -7.94
C ALA A 155 -6.52 -2.22 -8.30
N TYR A 156 -5.46 -1.54 -7.84
CA TYR A 156 -4.06 -1.87 -8.05
C TYR A 156 -3.27 -1.87 -6.75
N LEU A 157 -2.21 -2.67 -6.68
CA LEU A 157 -1.23 -2.68 -5.60
C LEU A 157 0.09 -3.34 -6.04
N GLU A 158 1.17 -3.12 -5.29
CA GLU A 158 2.39 -3.95 -5.34
C GLU A 158 2.54 -4.75 -4.04
N ALA A 159 2.46 -6.08 -4.13
CA ALA A 159 2.69 -6.93 -2.97
C ALA A 159 4.19 -7.04 -2.68
N SER A 160 4.60 -6.78 -1.44
CA SER A 160 6.01 -6.79 -1.00
C SER A 160 6.56 -8.20 -0.72
N SER A 161 5.72 -9.22 -0.76
CA SER A 161 6.09 -10.60 -0.45
C SER A 161 5.15 -11.62 -1.08
N GLU A 162 5.62 -12.86 -1.25
CA GLU A 162 4.78 -14.00 -1.66
C GLU A 162 3.62 -14.26 -0.66
N ARG A 163 3.81 -13.97 0.61
CA ARG A 163 2.76 -14.12 1.62
C ARG A 163 1.62 -13.13 1.39
N SER A 164 1.95 -11.85 1.17
CA SER A 164 0.96 -10.81 0.89
C SER A 164 0.30 -11.02 -0.48
N ARG A 165 1.07 -11.43 -1.50
CA ARG A 165 0.55 -11.80 -2.81
C ARG A 165 -0.59 -12.83 -2.70
N LYS A 166 -0.39 -13.94 -1.95
CA LYS A 166 -1.42 -14.97 -1.74
C LYS A 166 -2.69 -14.44 -1.06
N LEU A 167 -2.56 -13.42 -0.21
CA LEU A 167 -3.73 -12.75 0.37
C LEU A 167 -4.50 -12.01 -0.71
N TYR A 168 -3.83 -11.24 -1.55
CA TYR A 168 -4.46 -10.45 -2.60
C TYR A 168 -5.08 -11.31 -3.70
N GLU A 169 -4.45 -12.44 -4.06
CA GLU A 169 -5.05 -13.44 -4.96
C GLU A 169 -6.43 -13.93 -4.46
N ARG A 170 -6.57 -14.19 -3.14
CA ARG A 170 -7.86 -14.57 -2.54
C ARG A 170 -8.91 -13.45 -2.59
N LEU A 171 -8.48 -12.19 -2.66
CA LEU A 171 -9.35 -11.02 -2.81
C LEU A 171 -9.66 -10.70 -4.29
N GLY A 172 -9.13 -11.49 -5.22
CA GLY A 172 -9.41 -11.39 -6.64
C GLY A 172 -8.44 -10.51 -7.42
N PHE A 173 -7.25 -10.25 -6.87
CA PHE A 173 -6.17 -9.63 -7.62
C PHE A 173 -5.38 -10.69 -8.39
N ASP A 174 -5.04 -10.36 -9.62
CA ASP A 174 -4.15 -11.14 -10.48
C ASP A 174 -2.82 -10.41 -10.67
N LEU A 175 -1.75 -11.16 -10.93
CA LEU A 175 -0.45 -10.57 -11.23
C LEU A 175 -0.52 -9.76 -12.53
N LEU A 176 -0.10 -8.51 -12.48
CA LEU A 176 -0.02 -7.63 -13.64
C LEU A 176 1.41 -7.64 -14.21
N GLY A 177 1.59 -8.28 -15.36
CA GLY A 177 2.89 -8.34 -16.02
C GLY A 177 3.91 -9.23 -15.28
N ARG A 178 5.10 -8.70 -15.06
CA ARG A 178 6.21 -9.42 -14.40
C ARG A 178 6.49 -8.82 -13.03
N PRO A 179 6.94 -9.64 -12.05
CA PRO A 179 7.44 -9.12 -10.79
C PRO A 179 8.55 -8.10 -11.00
N LEU A 180 8.54 -7.03 -10.20
CA LEU A 180 9.61 -6.04 -10.14
C LEU A 180 10.74 -6.59 -9.29
N GLN A 181 11.90 -6.84 -9.88
CA GLN A 181 13.10 -7.23 -9.16
C GLN A 181 13.84 -5.98 -8.65
N LEU A 182 13.92 -5.81 -7.35
CA LEU A 182 14.75 -4.76 -6.76
C LEU A 182 16.25 -5.13 -6.90
N PRO A 183 17.14 -4.18 -7.20
CA PRO A 183 18.58 -4.44 -7.30
C PRO A 183 19.13 -5.07 -6.00
N ASP A 184 19.70 -6.24 -6.10
CA ASP A 184 20.22 -7.03 -4.96
C ASP A 184 19.23 -7.18 -3.80
N GLY A 185 17.92 -7.21 -4.12
CA GLY A 185 16.83 -7.17 -3.16
C GLY A 185 15.70 -8.14 -3.45
N PRO A 186 14.58 -8.01 -2.74
CA PRO A 186 13.39 -8.84 -2.94
C PRO A 186 12.67 -8.50 -4.25
N GLN A 187 11.69 -9.32 -4.58
CA GLN A 187 10.72 -9.04 -5.63
C GLN A 187 9.49 -8.34 -5.04
N MET A 188 8.91 -7.44 -5.83
CA MET A 188 7.56 -6.90 -5.62
C MET A 188 6.64 -7.41 -6.72
N PHE A 189 5.38 -7.61 -6.40
CA PHE A 189 4.41 -8.21 -7.31
C PHE A 189 3.32 -7.18 -7.63
N PRO A 190 3.38 -6.52 -8.81
CA PRO A 190 2.29 -5.66 -9.27
C PRO A 190 1.05 -6.52 -9.50
N MET A 191 -0.08 -6.12 -8.91
CA MET A 191 -1.32 -6.89 -8.98
C MET A 191 -2.49 -5.98 -9.29
N TRP A 192 -3.38 -6.47 -10.14
CA TRP A 192 -4.57 -5.77 -10.62
C TRP A 192 -5.83 -6.55 -10.31
N ARG A 193 -6.90 -5.84 -9.93
CA ARG A 193 -8.22 -6.43 -9.73
C ARG A 193 -9.25 -5.68 -10.56
N GLU A 194 -9.94 -6.40 -11.43
CA GLU A 194 -11.12 -5.89 -12.11
C GLU A 194 -12.32 -5.82 -11.15
N PRO A 195 -13.19 -4.80 -11.29
CA PRO A 195 -14.43 -4.74 -10.52
C PRO A 195 -15.32 -5.95 -10.83
N ARG A 196 -15.93 -6.54 -9.81
CA ARG A 196 -16.87 -7.64 -9.97
C ARG A 196 -18.23 -7.07 -10.31
N HIS A 197 -18.76 -7.42 -11.48
CA HIS A 197 -20.12 -7.05 -11.82
C HIS A 197 -21.12 -7.92 -11.03
N PHE A 198 -21.95 -7.29 -10.22
CA PHE A 198 -23.09 -7.96 -9.61
C PHE A 198 -24.16 -8.16 -10.70
N GLY A 199 -24.21 -9.33 -11.33
CA GLY A 199 -25.30 -9.66 -12.24
C GLY A 199 -25.02 -10.63 -13.40
N GLU A 200 -23.81 -11.08 -13.63
CA GLU A 200 -23.61 -12.17 -14.60
C GLU A 200 -23.62 -13.55 -13.89
N PRO A 201 -24.60 -14.43 -14.19
CA PRO A 201 -24.52 -15.80 -13.73
C PRO A 201 -23.31 -16.47 -14.39
N ARG A 202 -22.50 -17.17 -13.62
CA ARG A 202 -21.40 -18.01 -14.14
C ARG A 202 -21.98 -18.91 -15.22
N GLN A 203 -21.56 -18.72 -16.47
CA GLN A 203 -21.78 -19.73 -17.50
C GLN A 203 -20.98 -20.96 -17.11
N SER A 204 -21.72 -22.04 -16.86
CA SER A 204 -21.26 -23.39 -16.50
C SER A 204 -20.53 -24.03 -17.65
#